data_5020d749c8ec20aa074bf4f3cc3df240
#
_entry.id   5020d749c8ec20aa074bf4f3cc3df240
#
_cell.length_a   1.000
_cell.length_b   1.000
_cell.length_c   1.000
_cell.angle_alpha   90.00
_cell.angle_beta   90.00
_cell.angle_gamma   90.00
#
_symmetry.space_group_name_H-M   'P 1'
#
loop_
_entity.id
_entity.type
_entity.pdbx_description
1 polymer ?
#
loop_
_entity_poly.entity_id
_entity_poly.type
_entity_poly.pdbx_seq_one_letter_code
_entity_poly.pdbx_strand_id
1 'polypeptide(L)'
;MKKIFLAIIAFLPLSLMAQELKLAYVNANEVIMQMSETQDMQKQITDLQTMYEGEYMKLLEEGQKKMKEFEELQKTNADQAILQSRAEEIRNLEQRIEMFRTNSQEQLQKKQEELLKPIQEK
;
A
#
# COMPACT_ATOMS: atom_id res chain seq x y z
N MET A 1 -60.09 -16.66 -8.91
CA MET A 1 -59.40 -15.47 -9.42
C MET A 1 -59.16 -14.37 -8.37
N LYS A 2 -60.04 -14.17 -7.40
CA LYS A 2 -59.82 -13.18 -6.32
C LYS A 2 -58.67 -13.50 -5.35
N LYS A 3 -58.25 -14.78 -5.22
CA LYS A 3 -57.14 -15.19 -4.33
C LYS A 3 -55.74 -14.94 -4.93
N ILE A 4 -55.64 -14.84 -6.25
CA ILE A 4 -54.34 -14.56 -6.93
C ILE A 4 -54.00 -13.07 -6.87
N PHE A 5 -55.02 -12.21 -6.84
CA PHE A 5 -54.83 -10.76 -6.73
C PHE A 5 -54.32 -10.33 -5.37
N LEU A 6 -54.68 -11.07 -4.30
CA LEU A 6 -54.21 -10.77 -2.95
C LEU A 6 -52.76 -11.18 -2.73
N ALA A 7 -52.24 -12.19 -3.45
CA ALA A 7 -50.85 -12.61 -3.36
C ALA A 7 -49.89 -11.64 -4.04
N ILE A 8 -50.32 -10.92 -5.07
CA ILE A 8 -49.49 -9.94 -5.78
C ILE A 8 -49.32 -8.68 -4.96
N ILE A 9 -50.34 -8.25 -4.19
CA ILE A 9 -50.25 -7.07 -3.33
C ILE A 9 -49.37 -7.29 -2.11
N ALA A 10 -49.27 -8.51 -1.61
CA ALA A 10 -48.40 -8.82 -0.46
C ALA A 10 -46.91 -8.89 -0.80
N PHE A 11 -46.53 -9.03 -2.08
CA PHE A 11 -45.13 -9.10 -2.51
C PHE A 11 -44.52 -7.75 -2.88
N LEU A 12 -45.32 -6.74 -3.12
CA LEU A 12 -44.87 -5.39 -3.52
C LEU A 12 -44.17 -4.60 -2.41
N PRO A 13 -44.53 -4.64 -1.13
CA PRO A 13 -43.83 -3.85 -0.13
C PRO A 13 -42.44 -4.38 0.28
N LEU A 14 -42.18 -5.67 0.08
CA LEU A 14 -40.87 -6.26 0.41
C LEU A 14 -39.75 -5.87 -0.57
N SER A 15 -40.11 -5.67 -1.85
CA SER A 15 -39.13 -5.23 -2.86
C SER A 15 -38.80 -3.76 -2.76
N LEU A 16 -39.69 -2.91 -2.27
CA LEU A 16 -39.44 -1.47 -2.00
C LEU A 16 -38.52 -1.28 -0.79
N MET A 17 -38.68 -2.06 0.27
CA MET A 17 -37.80 -2.00 1.45
C MET A 17 -36.39 -2.48 1.13
N ALA A 18 -36.23 -3.48 0.26
CA ALA A 18 -34.90 -3.95 -0.16
C ALA A 18 -34.15 -2.91 -1.01
N GLN A 19 -34.85 -2.08 -1.76
CA GLN A 19 -34.25 -0.99 -2.55
C GLN A 19 -33.81 0.19 -1.66
N GLU A 20 -34.59 0.54 -0.66
CA GLU A 20 -34.21 1.58 0.31
C GLU A 20 -32.99 1.20 1.13
N LEU A 21 -32.88 -0.07 1.54
CA LEU A 21 -31.70 -0.58 2.25
C LEU A 21 -30.43 -0.54 1.39
N LYS A 22 -30.52 -0.83 0.10
CA LYS A 22 -29.39 -0.73 -0.82
C LYS A 22 -28.94 0.71 -1.06
N LEU A 23 -29.87 1.63 -1.18
CA LEU A 23 -29.58 3.07 -1.34
C LEU A 23 -28.94 3.66 -0.07
N ALA A 24 -29.42 3.30 1.10
CA ALA A 24 -28.83 3.73 2.35
C ALA A 24 -27.38 3.21 2.54
N TYR A 25 -27.11 1.98 2.13
CA TYR A 25 -25.77 1.39 2.19
C TYR A 25 -24.78 2.09 1.24
N VAL A 26 -25.18 2.38 0.02
CA VAL A 26 -24.36 3.11 -0.97
C VAL A 26 -24.05 4.53 -0.47
N ASN A 27 -25.04 5.23 0.07
CA ASN A 27 -24.86 6.57 0.63
C ASN A 27 -23.91 6.59 1.83
N ALA A 28 -23.96 5.59 2.69
CA ALA A 28 -23.04 5.50 3.83
C ALA A 28 -21.58 5.34 3.39
N ASN A 29 -21.31 4.52 2.39
CA ASN A 29 -19.96 4.38 1.82
C ASN A 29 -19.47 5.66 1.14
N GLU A 30 -20.36 6.35 0.42
CA GLU A 30 -20.04 7.63 -0.22
C GLU A 30 -19.72 8.72 0.82
N VAL A 31 -20.47 8.79 1.91
CA VAL A 31 -20.23 9.71 3.01
C VAL A 31 -18.90 9.42 3.71
N ILE A 32 -18.56 8.14 3.96
CA ILE A 32 -17.27 7.75 4.55
C ILE A 32 -16.11 8.16 3.64
N MET A 33 -16.24 8.00 2.33
CA MET A 33 -15.20 8.41 1.36
C MET A 33 -15.01 9.92 1.29
N GLN A 34 -16.04 10.70 1.61
CA GLN A 34 -16.01 12.17 1.58
C GLN A 34 -15.61 12.79 2.93
N MET A 35 -15.47 12.01 3.99
CA MET A 35 -15.02 12.52 5.27
C MET A 35 -13.60 13.08 5.17
N SER A 36 -13.36 14.24 5.78
CA SER A 36 -12.04 14.86 5.83
C SER A 36 -10.98 13.92 6.42
N GLU A 37 -11.35 13.11 7.41
CA GLU A 37 -10.47 12.11 8.03
C GLU A 37 -10.01 11.03 7.04
N THR A 38 -10.89 10.60 6.12
CA THR A 38 -10.52 9.64 5.06
C THR A 38 -9.57 10.25 4.05
N GLN A 39 -9.78 11.51 3.69
CA GLN A 39 -8.89 12.25 2.78
C GLN A 39 -7.52 12.49 3.42
N ASP A 40 -7.49 12.88 4.70
CA ASP A 40 -6.26 13.06 5.46
C ASP A 40 -5.50 11.74 5.62
N MET A 41 -6.21 10.65 5.89
CA MET A 41 -5.63 9.31 5.90
C MET A 41 -4.97 8.96 4.56
N GLN A 42 -5.70 9.13 3.46
CA GLN A 42 -5.20 8.85 2.12
C GLN A 42 -3.95 9.67 1.81
N LYS A 43 -3.94 10.94 2.18
CA LYS A 43 -2.79 11.82 2.01
C LYS A 43 -1.59 11.33 2.81
N GLN A 44 -1.75 11.02 4.10
CA GLN A 44 -0.67 10.53 4.95
C GLN A 44 -0.05 9.24 4.42
N ILE A 45 -0.87 8.30 3.93
CA ILE A 45 -0.38 7.06 3.33
C ILE A 45 0.38 7.34 2.04
N THR A 46 -0.14 8.21 1.17
CA THR A 46 0.51 8.58 -0.09
C THR A 46 1.85 9.30 0.16
N ASP A 47 1.90 10.22 1.11
CA ASP A 47 3.12 10.94 1.47
C ASP A 47 4.19 9.97 2.01
N LEU A 48 3.80 9.05 2.88
CA LEU A 48 4.70 8.04 3.43
C LEU A 48 5.20 7.07 2.35
N GLN A 49 4.32 6.66 1.44
CA GLN A 49 4.66 5.80 0.31
C GLN A 49 5.67 6.48 -0.62
N THR A 50 5.43 7.74 -0.97
CA THR A 50 6.33 8.53 -1.81
C THR A 50 7.70 8.70 -1.15
N MET A 51 7.73 8.90 0.16
CA MET A 51 9.00 8.99 0.92
C MET A 51 9.78 7.66 0.84
N TYR A 52 9.12 6.53 1.07
CA TYR A 52 9.79 5.22 0.98
C TYR A 52 10.24 4.88 -0.43
N GLU A 53 9.45 5.21 -1.46
CA GLU A 53 9.85 5.04 -2.86
C GLU A 53 11.11 5.86 -3.18
N GLY A 54 11.18 7.10 -2.73
CA GLY A 54 12.35 7.96 -2.90
C GLY A 54 13.60 7.40 -2.23
N GLU A 55 13.49 6.88 -1.01
CA GLU A 55 14.61 6.25 -0.30
C GLU A 55 15.04 4.94 -0.95
N TYR A 56 14.09 4.13 -1.38
CA TYR A 56 14.37 2.90 -2.10
C TYR A 56 15.14 3.15 -3.41
N MET A 57 14.74 4.16 -4.17
CA MET A 57 15.44 4.56 -5.40
C MET A 57 16.88 4.99 -5.13
N LYS A 58 17.14 5.72 -4.04
CA LYS A 58 18.51 6.09 -3.64
C LYS A 58 19.37 4.86 -3.32
N LEU A 59 18.82 3.87 -2.63
CA LEU A 59 19.53 2.63 -2.34
C LEU A 59 19.85 1.85 -3.63
N LEU A 60 18.92 1.83 -4.60
CA LEU A 60 19.16 1.19 -5.90
C LEU A 60 20.25 1.92 -6.69
N GLU A 61 20.26 3.25 -6.69
CA GLU A 61 21.31 4.06 -7.35
C GLU A 61 22.68 3.81 -6.71
N GLU A 62 22.75 3.74 -5.38
CA GLU A 62 23.97 3.38 -4.66
C GLU A 62 24.47 1.99 -5.06
N GLY A 63 23.56 1.01 -5.19
CA GLY A 63 23.86 -0.33 -5.64
C GLY A 63 24.44 -0.37 -7.06
N GLN A 64 23.80 0.34 -7.98
CA GLN A 64 24.29 0.44 -9.37
C GLN A 64 25.66 1.08 -9.45
N LYS A 65 25.92 2.13 -8.67
CA LYS A 65 27.21 2.78 -8.60
C LYS A 65 28.30 1.83 -8.09
N LYS A 66 28.04 1.14 -6.99
CA LYS A 66 29.00 0.15 -6.43
C LYS A 66 29.28 -1.00 -7.38
N MET A 67 28.28 -1.47 -8.12
CA MET A 67 28.45 -2.49 -9.15
C MET A 67 29.37 -2.02 -10.28
N LYS A 68 29.19 -0.80 -10.77
CA LYS A 68 30.07 -0.21 -11.80
C LYS A 68 31.50 -0.05 -11.29
N GLU A 69 31.69 0.45 -10.10
CA GLU A 69 33.01 0.58 -9.47
C GLU A 69 33.69 -0.78 -9.35
N PHE A 70 32.95 -1.83 -8.97
CA PHE A 70 33.46 -3.18 -8.88
C PHE A 70 33.89 -3.73 -10.25
N GLU A 71 33.08 -3.53 -11.30
CA GLU A 71 33.41 -3.92 -12.68
C GLU A 71 34.69 -3.23 -13.20
N GLU A 72 34.87 -1.95 -12.89
CA GLU A 72 36.06 -1.20 -13.24
C GLU A 72 37.30 -1.73 -12.53
N LEU A 73 37.18 -2.03 -11.24
CA LEU A 73 38.28 -2.65 -10.47
C LEU A 73 38.66 -4.02 -10.99
N GLN A 74 37.71 -4.82 -11.47
CA GLN A 74 37.99 -6.09 -12.13
C GLN A 74 38.77 -5.91 -13.42
N LYS A 75 38.40 -4.93 -14.23
CA LYS A 75 39.08 -4.62 -15.52
C LYS A 75 40.51 -4.12 -15.33
N THR A 76 40.77 -3.43 -14.25
CA THR A 76 42.12 -2.88 -13.91
C THR A 76 43.00 -3.87 -13.15
N ASN A 77 42.57 -5.13 -12.98
CA ASN A 77 43.29 -6.14 -12.21
C ASN A 77 43.64 -5.68 -10.78
N ALA A 78 42.69 -5.05 -10.12
CA ALA A 78 42.83 -4.64 -8.72
C ALA A 78 43.16 -5.84 -7.82
N ASP A 79 43.81 -5.54 -6.68
CA ASP A 79 44.17 -6.56 -5.69
C ASP A 79 42.94 -7.36 -5.24
N GLN A 80 43.12 -8.66 -5.08
CA GLN A 80 42.06 -9.59 -4.72
C GLN A 80 41.40 -9.23 -3.38
N ALA A 81 42.14 -8.70 -2.43
CA ALA A 81 41.61 -8.21 -1.16
C ALA A 81 40.64 -7.04 -1.34
N ILE A 82 40.93 -6.13 -2.28
CA ILE A 82 40.05 -4.98 -2.62
C ILE A 82 38.78 -5.50 -3.29
N LEU A 83 38.88 -6.41 -4.24
CA LEU A 83 37.73 -7.01 -4.92
C LEU A 83 36.80 -7.73 -3.93
N GLN A 84 37.38 -8.49 -3.01
CA GLN A 84 36.61 -9.19 -1.98
C GLN A 84 35.89 -8.20 -1.05
N SER A 85 36.56 -7.15 -0.60
CA SER A 85 35.94 -6.10 0.23
C SER A 85 34.76 -5.41 -0.48
N ARG A 86 34.94 -5.08 -1.76
CA ARG A 86 33.86 -4.46 -2.57
C ARG A 86 32.68 -5.40 -2.81
N ALA A 87 32.95 -6.70 -3.04
CA ALA A 87 31.91 -7.71 -3.15
C ALA A 87 31.09 -7.84 -1.85
N GLU A 88 31.72 -7.77 -0.70
CA GLU A 88 31.04 -7.78 0.60
C GLU A 88 30.18 -6.53 0.81
N GLU A 89 30.67 -5.34 0.43
CA GLU A 89 29.89 -4.10 0.48
C GLU A 89 28.62 -4.17 -0.37
N ILE A 90 28.73 -4.73 -1.58
CA ILE A 90 27.58 -4.91 -2.47
C ILE A 90 26.58 -5.88 -1.83
N ARG A 91 27.03 -6.99 -1.30
CA ARG A 91 26.18 -7.99 -0.64
C ARG A 91 25.46 -7.41 0.59
N ASN A 92 26.16 -6.61 1.39
CA ASN A 92 25.57 -5.93 2.54
C ASN A 92 24.51 -4.89 2.09
N LEU A 93 24.75 -4.21 0.98
CA LEU A 93 23.78 -3.25 0.43
C LEU A 93 22.53 -3.97 -0.12
N GLU A 94 22.69 -5.10 -0.78
CA GLU A 94 21.56 -5.92 -1.24
C GLU A 94 20.68 -6.37 -0.06
N GLN A 95 21.28 -6.80 1.03
CA GLN A 95 20.55 -7.13 2.27
C GLN A 95 19.83 -5.92 2.87
N ARG A 96 20.45 -4.75 2.86
CA ARG A 96 19.82 -3.50 3.32
C ARG A 96 18.62 -3.13 2.45
N ILE A 97 18.72 -3.28 1.15
CA ILE A 97 17.63 -3.02 0.20
C ILE A 97 16.45 -3.95 0.49
N GLU A 98 16.71 -5.24 0.68
CA GLU A 98 15.64 -6.21 0.98
C GLU A 98 14.98 -5.95 2.34
N MET A 99 15.78 -5.66 3.37
CA MET A 99 15.24 -5.29 4.69
C MET A 99 14.45 -3.98 4.64
N PHE A 100 14.92 -2.99 3.92
CA PHE A 100 14.21 -1.74 3.75
C PHE A 100 12.86 -1.94 3.07
N ARG A 101 12.82 -2.74 2.01
CA ARG A 101 11.58 -3.09 1.31
C ARG A 101 10.57 -3.76 2.24
N THR A 102 11.00 -4.76 2.99
CA THR A 102 10.13 -5.47 3.94
C THR A 102 9.63 -4.55 5.06
N ASN A 103 10.53 -3.79 5.68
CA ASN A 103 10.18 -2.86 6.75
C ASN A 103 9.26 -1.75 6.30
N SER A 104 9.47 -1.17 5.13
CA SER A 104 8.60 -0.11 4.60
C SER A 104 7.19 -0.61 4.31
N GLN A 105 7.04 -1.82 3.78
CA GLN A 105 5.73 -2.46 3.60
C GLN A 105 5.02 -2.67 4.94
N GLU A 106 5.72 -3.17 5.95
CA GLU A 106 5.18 -3.37 7.30
C GLU A 106 4.75 -2.05 7.95
N GLN A 107 5.56 -1.01 7.82
CA GLN A 107 5.25 0.32 8.34
C GLN A 107 4.04 0.94 7.65
N LEU A 108 3.90 0.79 6.34
CA LEU A 108 2.73 1.25 5.60
C LEU A 108 1.46 0.52 6.07
N GLN A 109 1.53 -0.79 6.27
CA GLN A 109 0.40 -1.57 6.77
C GLN A 109 -0.01 -1.14 8.18
N LYS A 110 0.95 -1.00 9.10
CA LYS A 110 0.70 -0.50 10.45
C LYS A 110 0.07 0.88 10.45
N LYS A 111 0.57 1.78 9.59
CA LYS A 111 0.01 3.13 9.47
C LYS A 111 -1.41 3.12 8.94
N GLN A 112 -1.74 2.27 7.98
CA GLN A 112 -3.11 2.09 7.52
C GLN A 112 -4.03 1.61 8.64
N GLU A 113 -3.61 0.62 9.43
CA GLU A 113 -4.39 0.09 10.54
C GLU A 113 -4.63 1.15 11.63
N GLU A 114 -3.59 1.93 11.99
CA GLU A 114 -3.73 3.05 12.94
C GLU A 114 -4.74 4.10 12.49
N LEU A 115 -4.69 4.48 11.20
CA LEU A 115 -5.54 5.52 10.65
C LEU A 115 -6.98 5.04 10.41
N LEU A 116 -7.19 3.73 10.23
CA LEU A 116 -8.52 3.15 10.08
C LEU A 116 -9.29 3.01 11.41
N LYS A 117 -8.61 2.82 12.54
CA LYS A 117 -9.25 2.67 13.86
C LYS A 117 -10.25 3.77 14.17
N PRO A 118 -9.92 5.08 14.12
CA PRO A 118 -10.87 6.13 14.46
C PRO A 118 -12.04 6.26 13.47
N ILE A 119 -11.90 5.74 12.27
CA ILE A 119 -12.96 5.74 11.25
C ILE A 119 -13.96 4.61 11.51
N GLN A 120 -13.48 3.47 12.01
CA GLN A 120 -14.34 2.31 12.32
C GLN A 120 -15.09 2.44 13.65
N GLU A 121 -14.58 3.26 14.58
CA GLU A 121 -15.19 3.48 15.89
C GLU A 121 -16.27 4.57 15.91
N LYS A 122 -16.50 5.27 14.83
CA LYS A 122 -17.56 6.27 14.63
C LYS A 122 -18.78 5.67 13.94
#